data_f274e3e8f8c6909288fe027d7e22fe00
#
_entry.id   f274e3e8f8c6909288fe027d7e22fe00
#
_cell.length_a   1.000
_cell.length_b   1.000
_cell.length_c   1.000
_cell.angle_alpha   90.00
_cell.angle_beta   90.00
_cell.angle_gamma   90.00
#
_symmetry.space_group_name_H-M   'P 1'
#
loop_
_entity.id
_entity.type
_entity.pdbx_description
1 polymer ?
#
loop_
_entity_poly.entity_id
_entity_poly.type
_entity_poly.pdbx_seq_one_letter_code
_entity_poly.pdbx_strand_id
1 'polypeptide(L)'
;MRSPPDIPWAGYGAAVWAFAFAAVSAYWAVGGRVGIETIASDIGRIPLANDPVVLAATAGLKVLAGMLALALIQPWGRMFPQQTLTAAAWAAGLLLTLYGGANLVDHGRMVAGLRDTPEVLGEQAARWHLLLWDPVWLLGGVLFLAAARYHRHGLRESRT
;
A
#
# COMPACT_ATOMS: atom_id res chain seq x y z
N MET A 1 -6.02 -15.40 -32.38
CA MET A 1 -4.94 -14.71 -31.66
C MET A 1 -4.94 -15.20 -30.22
N ARG A 2 -3.92 -15.93 -29.80
CA ARG A 2 -3.80 -16.32 -28.39
C ARG A 2 -3.46 -15.06 -27.61
N SER A 3 -4.27 -14.71 -26.62
CA SER A 3 -3.91 -13.66 -25.64
C SER A 3 -2.53 -13.99 -25.04
N PRO A 4 -1.67 -12.99 -24.82
CA PRO A 4 -0.39 -13.26 -24.18
C PRO A 4 -0.66 -13.96 -22.84
N PRO A 5 0.22 -14.90 -22.41
CA PRO A 5 0.05 -15.58 -21.14
C PRO A 5 -0.07 -14.53 -20.04
N ASP A 6 -1.17 -14.61 -19.28
CA ASP A 6 -1.43 -13.72 -18.14
C ASP A 6 -0.35 -13.93 -17.08
N ILE A 7 0.75 -13.21 -17.23
CA ILE A 7 1.81 -13.25 -16.23
C ILE A 7 1.28 -12.56 -14.97
N PRO A 8 1.23 -13.24 -13.84
CA PRO A 8 0.66 -12.72 -12.61
C PRO A 8 1.56 -11.67 -11.93
N TRP A 9 2.24 -10.85 -12.75
CA TRP A 9 3.21 -9.85 -12.31
C TRP A 9 2.62 -8.85 -11.31
N ALA A 10 1.36 -8.45 -11.51
CA ALA A 10 0.69 -7.49 -10.63
C ALA A 10 0.47 -8.06 -9.22
N GLY A 11 0.13 -9.35 -9.12
CA GLY A 11 0.00 -10.04 -7.84
C GLY A 11 1.34 -10.16 -7.11
N TYR A 12 2.42 -10.54 -7.82
CA TYR A 12 3.76 -10.56 -7.23
C TYR A 12 4.24 -9.15 -6.88
N GLY A 13 4.00 -8.15 -7.73
CA GLY A 13 4.33 -6.77 -7.46
C GLY A 13 3.63 -6.23 -6.22
N ALA A 14 2.33 -6.49 -6.06
CA ALA A 14 1.56 -6.11 -4.88
C ALA A 14 2.08 -6.81 -3.61
N ALA A 15 2.46 -8.10 -3.70
CA ALA A 15 3.04 -8.83 -2.58
C ALA A 15 4.40 -8.27 -2.16
N VAL A 16 5.30 -8.04 -3.12
CA VAL A 16 6.62 -7.43 -2.84
C VAL A 16 6.45 -6.05 -2.22
N TRP A 17 5.57 -5.21 -2.79
CA TRP A 17 5.26 -3.90 -2.26
C TRP A 17 4.78 -3.99 -0.79
N ALA A 18 3.80 -4.85 -0.51
CA ALA A 18 3.22 -4.99 0.83
C ALA A 18 4.24 -5.52 1.85
N PHE A 19 5.04 -6.53 1.50
CA PHE A 19 6.06 -7.08 2.40
C PHE A 19 7.22 -6.11 2.63
N ALA A 20 7.65 -5.34 1.62
CA ALA A 20 8.65 -4.29 1.81
C ALA A 20 8.16 -3.23 2.81
N PHE A 21 6.89 -2.80 2.68
CA PHE A 21 6.28 -1.86 3.62
C PHE A 21 6.06 -2.46 5.02
N ALA A 22 5.74 -3.75 5.10
CA ALA A 22 5.66 -4.47 6.38
C ALA A 22 7.02 -4.49 7.09
N ALA A 23 8.10 -4.76 6.35
CA ALA A 23 9.46 -4.77 6.89
C ALA A 23 9.88 -3.40 7.45
N VAL A 24 9.57 -2.31 6.74
CA VAL A 24 9.83 -0.94 7.22
C VAL A 24 9.04 -0.66 8.52
N SER A 25 7.74 -1.01 8.55
CA SER A 25 6.93 -0.80 9.76
C SER A 25 7.38 -1.66 10.93
N ALA A 26 7.80 -2.90 10.69
CA ALA A 26 8.37 -3.78 11.69
C ALA A 26 9.71 -3.25 12.23
N TYR A 27 10.57 -2.73 11.34
CA TYR A 27 11.83 -2.09 11.73
C TYR A 27 11.61 -0.92 12.70
N TRP A 28 10.62 -0.07 12.42
CA TRP A 28 10.27 1.03 13.31
C TRP A 28 9.61 0.54 14.62
N ALA A 29 8.80 -0.51 14.56
CA ALA A 29 8.17 -1.10 15.75
C ALA A 29 9.19 -1.63 16.76
N VAL A 30 10.33 -2.14 16.30
CA VAL A 30 11.42 -2.62 17.18
C VAL A 30 12.43 -1.51 17.55
N GLY A 31 12.09 -0.24 17.30
CA GLY A 31 12.89 0.90 17.71
C GLY A 31 13.88 1.43 16.66
N GLY A 32 13.83 0.93 15.43
CA GLY A 32 14.59 1.49 14.31
C GLY A 32 14.18 2.94 14.04
N ARG A 33 15.13 3.78 13.64
CA ARG A 33 14.90 5.24 13.47
C ARG A 33 15.21 5.75 12.08
N VAL A 34 15.89 4.97 11.24
CA VAL A 34 16.27 5.41 9.90
C VAL A 34 15.02 5.71 9.06
N GLY A 35 14.95 6.88 8.48
CA GLY A 35 13.88 7.34 7.61
C GLY A 35 12.61 7.83 8.32
N ILE A 36 12.55 7.77 9.66
CA ILE A 36 11.34 8.19 10.39
C ILE A 36 11.08 9.70 10.25
N GLU A 37 12.14 10.49 10.09
CA GLU A 37 12.09 11.93 9.84
C GLU A 37 11.49 12.30 8.48
N THR A 38 11.42 11.34 7.56
CA THR A 38 10.75 11.53 6.26
C THR A 38 9.22 11.49 6.38
N ILE A 39 8.69 11.02 7.52
CA ILE A 39 7.25 10.94 7.76
C ILE A 39 6.74 12.22 8.44
N ALA A 40 7.48 12.74 9.40
CA ALA A 40 7.13 13.97 10.10
C ALA A 40 8.37 14.57 10.77
N SER A 41 8.41 15.89 10.89
CA SER A 41 9.49 16.61 11.58
C SER A 41 9.47 16.34 13.09
N ASP A 42 8.29 16.11 13.66
CA ASP A 42 8.11 15.79 15.08
C ASP A 42 7.09 14.66 15.24
N ILE A 43 7.56 13.45 14.94
CA ILE A 43 6.73 12.23 15.06
C ILE A 43 6.25 11.97 16.49
N GLY A 44 6.99 12.47 17.49
CA GLY A 44 6.62 12.31 18.90
C GLY A 44 5.34 13.07 19.29
N ARG A 45 4.98 14.09 18.54
CA ARG A 45 3.74 14.87 18.74
C ARG A 45 2.53 14.28 18.05
N ILE A 46 2.71 13.30 17.15
CA ILE A 46 1.60 12.63 16.48
C ILE A 46 1.10 11.50 17.39
N PRO A 47 -0.13 11.56 17.92
CA PRO A 47 -0.66 10.50 18.76
C PRO A 47 -0.58 9.14 18.07
N LEU A 48 -0.09 8.13 18.79
CA LEU A 48 0.04 6.74 18.33
C LEU A 48 1.00 6.50 17.15
N ALA A 49 1.52 7.52 16.47
CA ALA A 49 2.39 7.34 15.30
C ALA A 49 3.74 6.69 15.65
N ASN A 50 4.21 6.83 16.88
CA ASN A 50 5.45 6.25 17.39
C ASN A 50 5.21 5.13 18.42
N ASP A 51 3.95 4.68 18.56
CA ASP A 51 3.62 3.58 19.46
C ASP A 51 4.04 2.23 18.83
N PRO A 52 4.90 1.43 19.51
CA PRO A 52 5.38 0.16 18.98
C PRO A 52 4.25 -0.83 18.65
N VAL A 53 3.15 -0.81 19.42
CA VAL A 53 2.01 -1.70 19.20
C VAL A 53 1.27 -1.29 17.93
N VAL A 54 1.07 0.01 17.71
CA VAL A 54 0.44 0.52 16.48
C VAL A 54 1.31 0.23 15.27
N LEU A 55 2.62 0.44 15.36
CA LEU A 55 3.56 0.12 14.29
C LEU A 55 3.59 -1.38 13.98
N ALA A 56 3.58 -2.23 15.00
CA ALA A 56 3.50 -3.69 14.82
C ALA A 56 2.17 -4.12 14.20
N ALA A 57 1.04 -3.53 14.62
CA ALA A 57 -0.27 -3.80 14.04
C ALA A 57 -0.33 -3.39 12.57
N THR A 58 0.24 -2.23 12.21
CA THR A 58 0.31 -1.80 10.81
C THR A 58 1.24 -2.68 9.98
N ALA A 59 2.34 -3.19 10.55
CA ALA A 59 3.19 -4.19 9.91
C ALA A 59 2.41 -5.48 9.64
N GLY A 60 1.68 -5.98 10.63
CA GLY A 60 0.82 -7.16 10.51
C GLY A 60 -0.25 -6.99 9.41
N LEU A 61 -0.92 -5.85 9.35
CA LEU A 61 -1.89 -5.54 8.31
C LEU A 61 -1.27 -5.56 6.91
N LYS A 62 -0.05 -5.05 6.76
CA LYS A 62 0.70 -5.09 5.48
C LYS A 62 1.13 -6.51 5.11
N VAL A 63 1.49 -7.35 6.09
CA VAL A 63 1.73 -8.79 5.86
C VAL A 63 0.46 -9.45 5.34
N LEU A 64 -0.70 -9.20 5.95
CA LEU A 64 -1.98 -9.73 5.48
C LEU A 64 -2.30 -9.25 4.05
N ALA A 65 -2.00 -8.00 3.72
CA ALA A 65 -2.15 -7.49 2.35
C ALA A 65 -1.23 -8.24 1.37
N GLY A 66 0.02 -8.50 1.74
CA GLY A 66 0.94 -9.31 0.94
C GLY A 66 0.44 -10.75 0.74
N MET A 67 -0.08 -11.36 1.80
CA MET A 67 -0.71 -12.69 1.71
C MET A 67 -1.96 -12.68 0.83
N LEU A 68 -2.80 -11.64 0.90
CA LEU A 68 -3.93 -11.47 -0.01
C LEU A 68 -3.48 -11.40 -1.46
N ALA A 69 -2.44 -10.61 -1.77
CA ALA A 69 -1.89 -10.51 -3.12
C ALA A 69 -1.37 -11.87 -3.63
N LEU A 70 -0.68 -12.64 -2.77
CA LEU A 70 -0.24 -14.00 -3.12
C LEU A 70 -1.42 -14.97 -3.29
N ALA A 71 -2.46 -14.87 -2.47
CA ALA A 71 -3.64 -15.74 -2.57
C ALA A 71 -4.37 -15.59 -3.92
N LEU A 72 -4.27 -14.42 -4.57
CA LEU A 72 -4.86 -14.22 -5.90
C LEU A 72 -4.16 -15.01 -7.01
N ILE A 73 -2.89 -15.38 -6.82
CA ILE A 73 -2.03 -15.96 -7.87
C ILE A 73 -1.49 -17.34 -7.53
N GLN A 74 -1.54 -17.75 -6.26
CA GLN A 74 -1.00 -19.02 -5.79
C GLN A 74 -2.11 -20.10 -5.69
N PRO A 75 -1.77 -21.40 -5.88
CA PRO A 75 -2.75 -22.48 -5.81
C PRO A 75 -3.49 -22.58 -4.48
N TRP A 76 -2.83 -22.27 -3.35
CA TRP A 76 -3.44 -22.31 -2.02
C TRP A 76 -4.56 -21.28 -1.83
N GLY A 77 -4.55 -20.20 -2.60
CA GLY A 77 -5.64 -19.22 -2.59
C GLY A 77 -6.99 -19.78 -3.01
N ARG A 78 -7.01 -20.93 -3.73
CA ARG A 78 -8.24 -21.63 -4.10
C ARG A 78 -9.00 -22.20 -2.91
N MET A 79 -8.38 -22.30 -1.73
CA MET A 79 -9.05 -22.72 -0.48
C MET A 79 -10.05 -21.65 0.02
N PHE A 80 -9.93 -20.42 -0.45
CA PHE A 80 -10.79 -19.31 -0.04
C PHE A 80 -11.85 -19.02 -1.12
N PRO A 81 -13.02 -18.45 -0.73
CA PRO A 81 -14.01 -18.00 -1.69
C PRO A 81 -13.42 -16.95 -2.64
N GLN A 82 -13.34 -17.28 -3.93
CA GLN A 82 -12.64 -16.44 -4.92
C GLN A 82 -13.26 -15.04 -5.06
N GLN A 83 -14.58 -14.93 -4.87
CA GLN A 83 -15.27 -13.64 -4.88
C GLN A 83 -14.82 -12.75 -3.71
N THR A 84 -14.62 -13.33 -2.52
CA THR A 84 -14.14 -12.61 -1.34
C THR A 84 -12.70 -12.11 -1.54
N LEU A 85 -11.81 -12.96 -2.07
CA LEU A 85 -10.44 -12.55 -2.39
C LEU A 85 -10.42 -11.39 -3.40
N THR A 86 -11.20 -11.52 -4.46
CA THR A 86 -11.32 -10.47 -5.48
C THR A 86 -11.87 -9.18 -4.90
N ALA A 87 -12.94 -9.24 -4.09
CA ALA A 87 -13.53 -8.07 -3.45
C ALA A 87 -12.55 -7.40 -2.47
N ALA A 88 -11.83 -8.19 -1.65
CA ALA A 88 -10.82 -7.67 -0.73
C ALA A 88 -9.68 -6.97 -1.48
N ALA A 89 -9.21 -7.53 -2.60
CA ALA A 89 -8.16 -6.92 -3.42
C ALA A 89 -8.65 -5.61 -4.10
N TRP A 90 -9.90 -5.56 -4.57
CA TRP A 90 -10.51 -4.33 -5.07
C TRP A 90 -10.61 -3.27 -3.98
N ALA A 91 -11.08 -3.65 -2.78
CA ALA A 91 -11.19 -2.75 -1.64
C ALA A 91 -9.81 -2.19 -1.24
N ALA A 92 -8.79 -3.06 -1.12
CA ALA A 92 -7.43 -2.64 -0.82
C ALA A 92 -6.88 -1.68 -1.90
N GLY A 93 -7.04 -2.02 -3.17
CA GLY A 93 -6.57 -1.19 -4.29
C GLY A 93 -7.24 0.17 -4.33
N LEU A 94 -8.56 0.24 -4.17
CA LEU A 94 -9.32 1.50 -4.13
C LEU A 94 -8.91 2.35 -2.94
N LEU A 95 -8.83 1.76 -1.74
CA LEU A 95 -8.44 2.46 -0.51
C LEU A 95 -7.05 3.08 -0.65
N LEU A 96 -6.06 2.30 -1.11
CA LEU A 96 -4.69 2.76 -1.30
C LEU A 96 -4.59 3.86 -2.37
N THR A 97 -5.33 3.72 -3.47
CA THR A 97 -5.34 4.71 -4.55
C THR A 97 -5.98 6.02 -4.10
N LEU A 98 -7.12 5.95 -3.41
CA LEU A 98 -7.79 7.13 -2.88
C LEU A 98 -6.94 7.81 -1.80
N TYR A 99 -6.36 7.04 -0.88
CA TYR A 99 -5.48 7.55 0.15
C TYR A 99 -4.24 8.22 -0.44
N GLY A 100 -3.49 7.52 -1.30
CA GLY A 100 -2.29 8.06 -1.94
C GLY A 100 -2.60 9.25 -2.84
N GLY A 101 -3.71 9.21 -3.59
CA GLY A 101 -4.13 10.30 -4.46
C GLY A 101 -4.53 11.56 -3.70
N ALA A 102 -5.31 11.41 -2.63
CA ALA A 102 -5.70 12.54 -1.77
C ALA A 102 -4.48 13.19 -1.11
N ASN A 103 -3.58 12.36 -0.55
CA ASN A 103 -2.35 12.86 0.07
C ASN A 103 -1.42 13.52 -0.96
N LEU A 104 -1.26 12.95 -2.16
CA LEU A 104 -0.43 13.54 -3.22
C LEU A 104 -0.91 14.95 -3.58
N VAL A 105 -2.23 15.15 -3.70
CA VAL A 105 -2.82 16.48 -3.96
C VAL A 105 -2.58 17.40 -2.78
N ASP A 106 -2.78 16.92 -1.55
CA ASP A 106 -2.64 17.74 -0.34
C ASP A 106 -1.19 18.18 -0.09
N HIS A 107 -0.24 17.25 -0.13
CA HIS A 107 1.19 17.56 -0.01
C HIS A 107 1.69 18.40 -1.20
N GLY A 108 1.17 18.16 -2.40
CA GLY A 108 1.46 18.99 -3.58
C GLY A 108 1.05 20.45 -3.36
N ARG A 109 -0.12 20.69 -2.77
CA ARG A 109 -0.58 22.05 -2.41
C ARG A 109 0.30 22.71 -1.34
N MET A 110 0.74 21.94 -0.34
CA MET A 110 1.67 22.42 0.69
C MET A 110 3.01 22.82 0.07
N VAL A 111 3.61 21.95 -0.74
CA VAL A 111 4.91 22.22 -1.39
C VAL A 111 4.84 23.39 -2.38
N ALA A 112 3.69 23.57 -3.04
CA ALA A 112 3.44 24.71 -3.94
C ALA A 112 3.10 26.04 -3.22
N GLY A 113 3.04 26.04 -1.87
CA GLY A 113 2.68 27.22 -1.09
C GLY A 113 1.21 27.63 -1.19
N LEU A 114 0.35 26.72 -1.68
CA LEU A 114 -1.11 26.94 -1.78
C LEU A 114 -1.86 26.55 -0.51
N ARG A 115 -1.16 25.93 0.44
CA ARG A 115 -1.66 25.54 1.74
C ARG A 115 -0.51 25.55 2.74
N ASP A 116 -0.79 25.99 3.96
CA ASP A 116 0.19 25.97 5.05
C ASP A 116 0.55 24.54 5.43
N THR A 117 1.84 24.29 5.61
CA THR A 117 2.35 23.01 6.09
C THR A 117 2.26 22.99 7.62
N PRO A 118 1.58 22.00 8.24
CA PRO A 118 1.54 21.86 9.69
C PRO A 118 2.94 21.71 10.27
N GLU A 119 3.22 22.39 11.39
CA GLU A 119 4.52 22.36 12.07
C GLU A 119 4.97 20.93 12.40
N VAL A 120 4.04 20.07 12.82
CA VAL A 120 4.31 18.65 13.16
C VAL A 120 4.81 17.87 11.97
N LEU A 121 4.28 18.15 10.77
CA LEU A 121 4.72 17.51 9.52
C LEU A 121 6.07 18.09 9.09
N GLY A 122 6.18 19.42 9.01
CA GLY A 122 7.33 20.15 8.51
C GLY A 122 7.47 20.09 6.98
N GLU A 123 8.09 21.12 6.41
CA GLU A 123 8.25 21.25 4.96
C GLU A 123 9.05 20.11 4.33
N GLN A 124 10.10 19.66 5.02
CA GLN A 124 10.95 18.58 4.51
C GLN A 124 10.18 17.25 4.41
N ALA A 125 9.39 16.89 5.43
CA ALA A 125 8.57 15.68 5.40
C ALA A 125 7.45 15.81 4.36
N ALA A 126 6.82 16.98 4.19
CA ALA A 126 5.84 17.21 3.12
C ALA A 126 6.43 16.94 1.73
N ARG A 127 7.68 17.33 1.48
CA ARG A 127 8.39 17.02 0.22
C ARG A 127 8.67 15.52 0.08
N TRP A 128 9.07 14.83 1.17
CA TRP A 128 9.26 13.37 1.14
C TRP A 128 7.94 12.63 0.89
N HIS A 129 6.84 13.10 1.47
CA HIS A 129 5.53 12.55 1.16
C HIS A 129 5.21 12.69 -0.32
N LEU A 130 5.32 13.90 -0.86
CA LEU A 130 5.00 14.18 -2.27
C LEU A 130 5.86 13.35 -3.25
N LEU A 131 7.16 13.20 -2.98
CA LEU A 131 8.11 12.59 -3.94
C LEU A 131 8.29 11.08 -3.75
N LEU A 132 8.05 10.55 -2.55
CA LEU A 132 8.29 9.15 -2.23
C LEU A 132 7.02 8.46 -1.72
N TRP A 133 6.48 8.91 -0.57
CA TRP A 133 5.45 8.13 0.13
C TRP A 133 4.13 8.07 -0.65
N ASP A 134 3.63 9.19 -1.14
CA ASP A 134 2.34 9.23 -1.85
C ASP A 134 2.39 8.49 -3.19
N PRO A 135 3.42 8.65 -4.05
CA PRO A 135 3.59 7.81 -5.25
C PRO A 135 3.70 6.32 -4.94
N VAL A 136 4.37 5.95 -3.86
CA VAL A 136 4.50 4.53 -3.47
C VAL A 136 3.17 3.97 -2.95
N TRP A 137 2.35 4.74 -2.25
CA TRP A 137 0.98 4.35 -1.89
C TRP A 137 0.10 4.17 -3.13
N LEU A 138 0.17 5.08 -4.10
CA LEU A 138 -0.54 4.96 -5.39
C LEU A 138 -0.09 3.72 -6.16
N LEU A 139 1.20 3.44 -6.21
CA LEU A 139 1.74 2.24 -6.85
C LEU A 139 1.14 0.97 -6.24
N GLY A 140 1.08 0.88 -4.91
CA GLY A 140 0.42 -0.23 -4.21
C GLY A 140 -1.04 -0.38 -4.63
N GLY A 141 -1.78 0.73 -4.66
CA GLY A 141 -3.17 0.76 -5.11
C GLY A 141 -3.35 0.23 -6.54
N VAL A 142 -2.56 0.72 -7.48
CA VAL A 142 -2.60 0.27 -8.88
C VAL A 142 -2.27 -1.21 -9.02
N LEU A 143 -1.26 -1.70 -8.27
CA LEU A 143 -0.87 -3.11 -8.29
C LEU A 143 -2.00 -4.03 -7.78
N PHE A 144 -2.68 -3.64 -6.68
CA PHE A 144 -3.83 -4.40 -6.17
C PHE A 144 -5.02 -4.37 -7.12
N LEU A 145 -5.34 -3.23 -7.73
CA LEU A 145 -6.41 -3.12 -8.73
C LEU A 145 -6.12 -3.97 -9.97
N ALA A 146 -4.88 -3.95 -10.46
CA ALA A 146 -4.45 -4.78 -11.57
C ALA A 146 -4.55 -6.27 -11.21
N ALA A 147 -4.05 -6.68 -10.04
CA ALA A 147 -4.12 -8.06 -9.57
C ALA A 147 -5.58 -8.55 -9.45
N ALA A 148 -6.46 -7.74 -8.86
CA ALA A 148 -7.88 -8.04 -8.72
C ALA A 148 -8.59 -8.19 -10.09
N ARG A 149 -8.25 -7.32 -11.05
CA ARG A 149 -8.78 -7.38 -12.42
C ARG A 149 -8.36 -8.67 -13.12
N TYR A 150 -7.07 -9.02 -13.08
CA TYR A 150 -6.57 -10.25 -13.70
C TYR A 150 -7.21 -11.50 -13.08
N HIS A 151 -7.27 -11.56 -11.76
CA HIS A 151 -7.91 -12.67 -11.05
C HIS A 151 -9.38 -12.86 -11.47
N ARG A 152 -10.14 -11.77 -11.62
CA ARG A 152 -11.53 -11.80 -12.07
C ARG A 152 -11.68 -12.32 -13.50
N HIS A 153 -10.76 -11.99 -14.41
CA HIS A 153 -10.80 -12.48 -15.79
C HIS A 153 -10.58 -13.99 -15.84
N GLY A 154 -9.57 -14.51 -15.14
CA GLY A 154 -9.31 -15.96 -15.07
C GLY A 154 -10.49 -16.78 -14.53
N LEU A 155 -11.25 -16.22 -13.55
CA LEU A 155 -12.47 -16.86 -13.03
C LEU A 155 -13.63 -16.92 -14.04
N ARG A 156 -13.71 -15.97 -14.97
CA ARG A 156 -14.74 -15.97 -16.01
C ARG A 156 -14.45 -16.99 -17.09
N GLU A 157 -13.21 -17.10 -17.53
CA GLU A 157 -12.78 -18.05 -18.54
C GLU A 157 -12.91 -19.52 -18.09
N SER A 158 -12.74 -19.78 -16.80
CA SER A 158 -12.91 -21.13 -16.24
C SER A 158 -14.36 -21.60 -16.13
N ARG A 159 -15.35 -20.73 -16.37
CA ARG A 159 -16.80 -21.03 -16.31
C ARG A 159 -17.45 -21.19 -17.68
N THR A 160 -16.74 -20.87 -18.76
CA THR A 160 -17.15 -21.10 -20.17
C THR A 160 -16.55 -22.37 -20.72
#